data_0c206171f8662dda7159df0f5f850f48
#
_entry.id   0c206171f8662dda7159df0f5f850f48
#
_cell.length_a   1.000
_cell.length_b   1.000
_cell.length_c   1.000
_cell.angle_alpha   90.00
_cell.angle_beta   90.00
_cell.angle_gamma   90.00
#
_symmetry.space_group_name_H-M   'P 1'
#
loop_
_entity.id
_entity.type
_entity.pdbx_description
1 polymer ?
#
loop_
_entity_poly.entity_id
_entity_poly.type
_entity_poly.pdbx_seq_one_letter_code
_entity_poly.pdbx_strand_id
1 'polypeptide(L)'
;MKPPPNKSLDGLELSEAKMAKLRVLFFLVSLVVWATKVDVPVFAQVKTTDKKAQDMAGIEKLRQQDIAATLSRDPVALTDLFTDDAVRLSPGQPAEVGKKAIRESNERWSARPGFKVLSYVPATRDLTMLDGWAVEWGNFTGSYVESAGGEVKQIRGNRLMVLKRLRDGSWKYFRGMRASFAAVAGQVPQAPSAPTRSDAESQADLAAIKELTQKDKAALEKVYQQDITATLALDPVALTDGWTEDAVRLGPDQPAEVGKEALRKYYEGLAAIPGFKVLSYVPTNHLTTMLDGWVVGWRYFSLSYVASAGGKAKQLRGQVLFVLKRLPDGSWRAFRVMGV
;
A
#
# COMPACT_ATOMS: atom_id res chain seq x y z
N MET A 1 -11.63 -4.25 -62.30
CA MET A 1 -10.56 -3.59 -61.58
C MET A 1 -9.74 -4.67 -60.89
N LYS A 2 -8.48 -4.82 -61.30
CA LYS A 2 -7.52 -5.80 -60.75
C LYS A 2 -6.86 -5.21 -59.51
N PRO A 3 -6.62 -6.01 -58.43
CA PRO A 3 -5.86 -5.55 -57.27
C PRO A 3 -4.35 -5.48 -57.59
N PRO A 4 -3.59 -4.59 -56.93
CA PRO A 4 -2.16 -4.45 -57.13
C PRO A 4 -1.34 -5.58 -56.49
N PRO A 5 -0.11 -5.83 -56.99
CA PRO A 5 0.70 -6.95 -56.59
C PRO A 5 1.40 -6.74 -55.22
N ASN A 6 1.48 -7.82 -54.48
CA ASN A 6 2.21 -7.97 -53.24
C ASN A 6 3.71 -7.91 -53.45
N LYS A 7 4.42 -6.97 -52.82
CA LYS A 7 5.90 -6.93 -52.81
C LYS A 7 6.40 -7.78 -51.65
N SER A 8 7.06 -8.87 -51.98
CA SER A 8 7.86 -9.70 -51.09
C SER A 8 9.07 -8.91 -50.56
N LEU A 9 9.27 -8.97 -49.23
CA LEU A 9 10.50 -8.52 -48.57
C LEU A 9 11.47 -9.70 -48.50
N ASP A 10 12.12 -10.00 -49.59
CA ASP A 10 13.31 -10.85 -49.64
C ASP A 10 14.55 -9.98 -49.71
N GLY A 11 15.48 -10.15 -48.77
CA GLY A 11 16.83 -9.65 -48.94
C GLY A 11 17.43 -8.90 -47.75
N LEU A 12 17.82 -9.61 -46.75
CA LEU A 12 18.92 -9.25 -45.84
C LEU A 12 19.61 -10.51 -45.31
N GLU A 13 20.19 -11.29 -46.21
CA GLU A 13 21.22 -12.26 -45.88
C GLU A 13 22.50 -11.51 -45.54
N LEU A 14 22.86 -11.44 -44.27
CA LEU A 14 24.19 -11.00 -43.83
C LEU A 14 25.19 -12.13 -44.10
N SER A 15 26.16 -11.91 -44.97
CA SER A 15 27.16 -12.88 -45.38
C SER A 15 27.92 -13.44 -44.16
N GLU A 16 28.23 -14.74 -44.22
CA GLU A 16 28.96 -15.49 -43.14
C GLU A 16 30.31 -14.85 -42.72
N ALA A 17 30.94 -14.10 -43.60
CA ALA A 17 32.17 -13.37 -43.35
C ALA A 17 32.00 -12.21 -42.32
N LYS A 18 30.80 -11.62 -42.20
CA LYS A 18 30.50 -10.61 -41.18
C LYS A 18 30.21 -11.24 -39.81
N MET A 19 29.66 -12.42 -39.80
CA MET A 19 29.41 -13.19 -38.56
C MET A 19 30.71 -13.72 -37.94
N ALA A 20 31.70 -14.11 -38.74
CA ALA A 20 33.02 -14.54 -38.25
C ALA A 20 33.81 -13.39 -37.60
N LYS A 21 33.74 -12.16 -38.12
CA LYS A 21 34.37 -10.98 -37.49
C LYS A 21 33.71 -10.53 -36.22
N LEU A 22 32.41 -10.75 -36.05
CA LEU A 22 31.71 -10.44 -34.83
C LEU A 22 32.00 -11.45 -33.68
N ARG A 23 32.31 -12.69 -34.05
CA ARG A 23 32.70 -13.75 -33.05
C ARG A 23 34.13 -13.58 -32.54
N VAL A 24 35.06 -13.01 -33.30
CA VAL A 24 36.42 -12.72 -32.89
C VAL A 24 36.52 -11.50 -31.98
N LEU A 25 35.60 -10.52 -32.15
CA LEU A 25 35.56 -9.34 -31.26
C LEU A 25 35.00 -9.63 -29.87
N PHE A 26 34.21 -10.70 -29.72
CA PHE A 26 33.67 -11.11 -28.42
C PHE A 26 34.66 -11.96 -27.59
N PHE A 27 35.73 -12.50 -28.22
CA PHE A 27 36.72 -13.33 -27.54
C PHE A 27 37.96 -12.55 -27.02
N LEU A 28 38.13 -11.28 -27.40
CA LEU A 28 39.28 -10.45 -27.00
C LEU A 28 38.99 -9.42 -25.90
N VAL A 29 37.73 -9.31 -25.43
CA VAL A 29 37.36 -8.46 -24.27
C VAL A 29 37.31 -9.25 -22.95
N SER A 30 37.55 -10.58 -23.00
CA SER A 30 37.43 -11.45 -21.80
C SER A 30 38.73 -11.69 -21.07
N LEU A 31 39.78 -10.92 -21.28
CA LEU A 31 41.11 -11.27 -20.70
C LEU A 31 41.89 -10.07 -20.17
N VAL A 32 41.26 -9.08 -19.54
CA VAL A 32 41.91 -8.18 -18.58
C VAL A 32 40.89 -7.72 -17.53
N VAL A 33 40.41 -8.62 -16.69
CA VAL A 33 39.97 -8.28 -15.33
C VAL A 33 40.72 -9.23 -14.39
N TRP A 34 41.96 -8.87 -14.11
CA TRP A 34 42.70 -9.48 -13.04
C TRP A 34 42.52 -8.68 -11.76
N ALA A 35 41.96 -9.37 -10.78
CA ALA A 35 42.20 -9.24 -9.36
C ALA A 35 41.79 -7.95 -8.64
N THR A 36 40.55 -7.89 -8.21
CA THR A 36 40.29 -7.77 -6.78
C THR A 36 39.12 -8.70 -6.46
N LYS A 37 39.43 -9.97 -6.16
CA LYS A 37 38.55 -10.83 -5.41
C LYS A 37 38.36 -10.18 -4.03
N VAL A 38 37.33 -9.40 -3.84
CA VAL A 38 36.74 -9.24 -2.52
C VAL A 38 36.04 -10.57 -2.27
N ASP A 39 36.72 -11.45 -1.54
CA ASP A 39 36.11 -12.66 -0.99
C ASP A 39 34.99 -12.21 -0.04
N VAL A 40 33.82 -11.99 -0.57
CA VAL A 40 32.59 -11.94 0.26
C VAL A 40 32.45 -13.37 0.77
N PRO A 41 32.56 -13.61 2.09
CA PRO A 41 32.61 -14.97 2.59
C PRO A 41 31.28 -15.65 2.21
N VAL A 42 31.37 -16.78 1.55
CA VAL A 42 30.23 -17.63 1.10
C VAL A 42 29.23 -17.86 2.23
N PHE A 43 29.68 -17.89 3.47
CA PHE A 43 28.88 -17.98 4.69
C PHE A 43 27.92 -16.80 4.93
N ALA A 44 28.23 -15.59 4.47
CA ALA A 44 27.32 -14.44 4.61
C ALA A 44 26.16 -14.53 3.60
N GLN A 45 26.46 -15.05 2.41
CA GLN A 45 25.46 -15.21 1.34
C GLN A 45 24.47 -16.34 1.65
N VAL A 46 24.93 -17.45 2.25
CA VAL A 46 24.09 -18.57 2.71
C VAL A 46 23.17 -18.10 3.84
N LYS A 47 23.68 -17.39 4.86
CA LYS A 47 22.88 -16.89 5.97
C LYS A 47 21.79 -15.91 5.57
N THR A 48 22.05 -15.06 4.56
CA THR A 48 21.03 -14.09 4.07
C THR A 48 19.92 -14.76 3.28
N THR A 49 20.25 -15.81 2.53
CA THR A 49 19.27 -16.60 1.76
C THR A 49 18.34 -17.36 2.70
N ASP A 50 18.89 -18.00 3.74
CA ASP A 50 18.13 -18.73 4.76
C ASP A 50 17.19 -17.80 5.55
N LYS A 51 17.68 -16.63 5.95
CA LYS A 51 16.86 -15.64 6.66
C LYS A 51 15.66 -15.18 5.82
N LYS A 52 15.90 -14.87 4.55
CA LYS A 52 14.81 -14.46 3.63
C LYS A 52 13.78 -15.56 3.45
N ALA A 53 14.22 -16.80 3.28
CA ALA A 53 13.33 -17.96 3.16
C ALA A 53 12.49 -18.16 4.44
N GLN A 54 13.10 -18.04 5.63
CA GLN A 54 12.40 -18.11 6.91
C GLN A 54 11.37 -16.98 7.07
N ASP A 55 11.74 -15.75 6.73
CA ASP A 55 10.84 -14.60 6.77
C ASP A 55 9.64 -14.79 5.83
N MET A 56 9.85 -15.27 4.61
CA MET A 56 8.78 -15.59 3.66
C MET A 56 7.86 -16.69 4.19
N ALA A 57 8.40 -17.76 4.77
CA ALA A 57 7.62 -18.82 5.37
C ALA A 57 6.80 -18.32 6.57
N GLY A 58 7.37 -17.43 7.39
CA GLY A 58 6.67 -16.79 8.52
C GLY A 58 5.51 -15.90 8.06
N ILE A 59 5.70 -15.14 7.00
CA ILE A 59 4.65 -14.29 6.42
C ILE A 59 3.55 -15.17 5.81
N GLU A 60 3.91 -16.23 5.10
CA GLU A 60 2.92 -17.16 4.53
C GLU A 60 2.11 -17.85 5.64
N LYS A 61 2.75 -18.26 6.73
CA LYS A 61 2.04 -18.78 7.91
C LYS A 61 1.03 -17.77 8.46
N LEU A 62 1.40 -16.48 8.58
CA LEU A 62 0.48 -15.43 9.02
C LEU A 62 -0.73 -15.30 8.07
N ARG A 63 -0.52 -15.39 6.75
CA ARG A 63 -1.61 -15.35 5.75
C ARG A 63 -2.57 -16.52 5.91
N GLN A 64 -2.05 -17.74 6.09
CA GLN A 64 -2.87 -18.92 6.32
C GLN A 64 -3.69 -18.81 7.61
N GLN A 65 -3.10 -18.26 8.67
CA GLN A 65 -3.79 -17.97 9.92
C GLN A 65 -4.89 -16.92 9.72
N ASP A 66 -4.64 -15.85 8.92
CA ASP A 66 -5.64 -14.83 8.59
C ASP A 66 -6.85 -15.45 7.84
N ILE A 67 -6.59 -16.31 6.85
CA ILE A 67 -7.65 -17.02 6.12
C ILE A 67 -8.48 -17.88 7.08
N ALA A 68 -7.82 -18.73 7.87
CA ALA A 68 -8.50 -19.63 8.79
C ALA A 68 -9.32 -18.88 9.84
N ALA A 69 -8.75 -17.84 10.47
CA ALA A 69 -9.42 -17.03 11.48
C ALA A 69 -10.60 -16.23 10.89
N THR A 70 -10.48 -15.76 9.64
CA THR A 70 -11.58 -15.06 8.94
C THR A 70 -12.74 -16.00 8.63
N LEU A 71 -12.45 -17.20 8.14
CA LEU A 71 -13.47 -18.20 7.80
C LEU A 71 -14.19 -18.74 9.05
N SER A 72 -13.45 -19.00 10.13
CA SER A 72 -14.02 -19.45 11.42
C SER A 72 -14.69 -18.31 12.18
N ARG A 73 -14.37 -17.05 11.88
CA ARG A 73 -14.80 -15.88 12.64
C ARG A 73 -14.38 -15.94 14.11
N ASP A 74 -13.25 -16.57 14.40
CA ASP A 74 -12.71 -16.67 15.76
C ASP A 74 -12.11 -15.31 16.18
N PRO A 75 -12.70 -14.60 17.15
CA PRO A 75 -12.24 -13.27 17.54
C PRO A 75 -10.87 -13.28 18.20
N VAL A 76 -10.51 -14.38 18.85
CA VAL A 76 -9.19 -14.55 19.49
C VAL A 76 -8.13 -14.74 18.41
N ALA A 77 -8.34 -15.70 17.51
CA ALA A 77 -7.43 -15.97 16.41
C ALA A 77 -7.24 -14.75 15.51
N LEU A 78 -8.33 -14.03 15.18
CA LEU A 78 -8.26 -12.77 14.42
C LEU A 78 -7.44 -11.68 15.13
N THR A 79 -7.57 -11.59 16.46
CA THR A 79 -6.85 -10.60 17.26
C THR A 79 -5.38 -10.94 17.37
N ASP A 80 -5.05 -12.22 17.45
CA ASP A 80 -3.67 -12.70 17.57
C ASP A 80 -2.83 -12.53 16.30
N LEU A 81 -3.44 -12.18 15.19
CA LEU A 81 -2.71 -11.79 13.98
C LEU A 81 -1.99 -10.43 14.14
N PHE A 82 -2.35 -9.63 15.11
CA PHE A 82 -1.90 -8.24 15.27
C PHE A 82 -0.87 -8.09 16.41
N THR A 83 0.02 -7.09 16.27
CA THR A 83 0.88 -6.62 17.37
C THR A 83 0.05 -5.91 18.43
N ASP A 84 0.59 -5.74 19.64
CA ASP A 84 -0.13 -5.08 20.75
C ASP A 84 -0.40 -3.59 20.45
N ASP A 85 0.51 -2.95 19.72
CA ASP A 85 0.45 -1.57 19.27
C ASP A 85 -0.10 -1.40 17.83
N ALA A 86 -0.79 -2.41 17.31
CA ALA A 86 -1.31 -2.39 15.94
C ALA A 86 -2.39 -1.33 15.74
N VAL A 87 -2.54 -0.88 14.48
CA VAL A 87 -3.69 -0.07 14.06
C VAL A 87 -4.35 -0.73 12.86
N ARG A 88 -5.67 -0.90 12.94
CA ARG A 88 -6.51 -1.37 11.85
C ARG A 88 -7.46 -0.26 11.39
N LEU A 89 -7.47 -0.01 10.10
CA LEU A 89 -8.30 1.00 9.45
C LEU A 89 -9.33 0.32 8.55
N SER A 90 -10.56 0.80 8.62
CA SER A 90 -11.68 0.27 7.82
C SER A 90 -12.57 1.41 7.35
N PRO A 91 -13.17 1.34 6.14
CA PRO A 91 -14.06 2.37 5.63
C PRO A 91 -15.21 2.65 6.58
N GLY A 92 -15.47 3.94 6.83
CA GLY A 92 -16.61 4.38 7.63
C GLY A 92 -16.57 4.00 9.11
N GLN A 93 -15.44 3.47 9.61
CA GLN A 93 -15.26 3.12 11.01
C GLN A 93 -14.12 3.94 11.63
N PRO A 94 -14.17 4.26 12.93
CA PRO A 94 -13.00 4.82 13.63
C PRO A 94 -11.81 3.88 13.52
N ALA A 95 -10.59 4.46 13.54
CA ALA A 95 -9.37 3.66 13.61
C ALA A 95 -9.37 2.82 14.91
N GLU A 96 -9.07 1.55 14.77
CA GLU A 96 -8.91 0.64 15.90
C GLU A 96 -7.44 0.66 16.31
N VAL A 97 -7.15 1.38 17.40
CA VAL A 97 -5.78 1.59 17.90
C VAL A 97 -5.50 0.66 19.05
N GLY A 98 -4.49 -0.19 18.89
CA GLY A 98 -4.09 -1.20 19.86
C GLY A 98 -4.90 -2.50 19.76
N LYS A 99 -4.28 -3.57 20.22
CA LYS A 99 -4.84 -4.93 20.17
C LYS A 99 -6.20 -5.05 20.89
N LYS A 100 -6.42 -4.26 21.97
CA LYS A 100 -7.70 -4.25 22.71
C LYS A 100 -8.86 -3.78 21.83
N ALA A 101 -8.71 -2.63 21.15
CA ALA A 101 -9.74 -2.09 20.26
C ALA A 101 -10.05 -3.04 19.09
N ILE A 102 -9.00 -3.66 18.53
CA ILE A 102 -9.14 -4.68 17.48
C ILE A 102 -9.92 -5.89 18.00
N ARG A 103 -9.64 -6.34 19.24
CA ARG A 103 -10.34 -7.46 19.87
C ARG A 103 -11.82 -7.19 20.07
N GLU A 104 -12.16 -6.06 20.64
CA GLU A 104 -13.55 -5.65 20.86
C GLU A 104 -14.33 -5.59 19.53
N SER A 105 -13.70 -5.11 18.47
CA SER A 105 -14.30 -5.09 17.14
C SER A 105 -14.47 -6.50 16.57
N ASN A 106 -13.48 -7.38 16.70
CA ASN A 106 -13.58 -8.78 16.27
C ASN A 106 -14.69 -9.53 17.00
N GLU A 107 -14.83 -9.31 18.31
CA GLU A 107 -15.90 -9.89 19.14
C GLU A 107 -17.28 -9.43 18.65
N ARG A 108 -17.48 -8.13 18.41
CA ARG A 108 -18.73 -7.61 17.83
C ARG A 108 -19.03 -8.21 16.46
N TRP A 109 -18.02 -8.31 15.60
CA TRP A 109 -18.18 -8.91 14.26
C TRP A 109 -18.52 -10.39 14.34
N SER A 110 -17.86 -11.15 15.23
CA SER A 110 -18.09 -12.58 15.44
C SER A 110 -19.46 -12.88 16.04
N ALA A 111 -19.98 -11.98 16.88
CA ALA A 111 -21.28 -12.12 17.54
C ALA A 111 -22.49 -11.85 16.63
N ARG A 112 -22.31 -11.40 15.38
CA ARG A 112 -23.43 -11.11 14.45
C ARG A 112 -24.23 -12.38 14.16
N PRO A 113 -25.53 -12.42 14.53
CA PRO A 113 -26.35 -13.62 14.37
C PRO A 113 -26.54 -13.99 12.89
N GLY A 114 -26.35 -15.27 12.56
CA GLY A 114 -26.57 -15.79 11.23
C GLY A 114 -25.56 -15.34 10.15
N PHE A 115 -24.69 -14.39 10.46
CA PHE A 115 -23.63 -13.96 9.55
C PHE A 115 -22.59 -15.08 9.40
N LYS A 116 -22.25 -15.45 8.17
CA LYS A 116 -21.27 -16.47 7.86
C LYS A 116 -20.39 -16.05 6.70
N VAL A 117 -19.09 -16.18 6.86
CA VAL A 117 -18.12 -16.08 5.76
C VAL A 117 -18.05 -17.43 5.07
N LEU A 118 -18.29 -17.46 3.78
CA LEU A 118 -18.28 -18.69 2.97
C LEU A 118 -16.93 -18.88 2.28
N SER A 119 -16.30 -17.78 1.86
CA SER A 119 -14.96 -17.79 1.28
C SER A 119 -14.23 -16.50 1.58
N TYR A 120 -12.90 -16.57 1.67
CA TYR A 120 -12.00 -15.43 1.77
C TYR A 120 -10.68 -15.79 1.09
N VAL A 121 -10.37 -15.09 0.02
CA VAL A 121 -9.20 -15.35 -0.84
C VAL A 121 -8.39 -14.06 -1.00
N PRO A 122 -7.42 -13.82 -0.12
CA PRO A 122 -6.47 -12.73 -0.29
C PRO A 122 -5.45 -13.07 -1.39
N ALA A 123 -5.13 -12.09 -2.22
CA ALA A 123 -4.15 -12.19 -3.30
C ALA A 123 -3.12 -11.07 -3.16
N THR A 124 -1.91 -11.41 -2.75
CA THR A 124 -0.78 -10.49 -2.67
C THR A 124 -0.33 -10.12 -4.09
N ARG A 125 -0.22 -8.82 -4.36
CA ARG A 125 0.30 -8.28 -5.62
C ARG A 125 1.77 -7.93 -5.53
N ASP A 126 2.19 -7.42 -4.37
CA ASP A 126 3.60 -7.12 -4.09
C ASP A 126 3.88 -7.23 -2.60
N LEU A 127 5.09 -7.65 -2.28
CA LEU A 127 5.63 -7.75 -0.94
C LEU A 127 7.05 -7.18 -0.92
N THR A 128 7.21 -6.02 -0.32
CA THR A 128 8.50 -5.38 -0.12
C THR A 128 9.02 -5.74 1.26
N MET A 129 10.16 -6.46 1.30
CA MET A 129 10.83 -6.85 2.54
C MET A 129 11.77 -5.75 3.00
N LEU A 130 11.72 -5.43 4.30
CA LEU A 130 12.62 -4.53 5.02
C LEU A 130 13.26 -5.33 6.17
N ASP A 131 14.30 -4.79 6.82
CA ASP A 131 14.86 -5.54 7.96
C ASP A 131 13.89 -5.60 9.14
N GLY A 132 13.37 -6.80 9.41
CA GLY A 132 12.37 -7.05 10.44
C GLY A 132 10.96 -6.51 10.14
N TRP A 133 10.72 -5.97 8.94
CA TRP A 133 9.44 -5.45 8.52
C TRP A 133 9.11 -5.88 7.08
N ALA A 134 7.83 -5.81 6.72
CA ALA A 134 7.40 -6.00 5.36
C ALA A 134 6.20 -5.09 5.04
N VAL A 135 6.13 -4.63 3.80
CA VAL A 135 4.98 -3.89 3.27
C VAL A 135 4.34 -4.75 2.19
N GLU A 136 3.08 -5.08 2.38
CA GLU A 136 2.31 -5.91 1.46
C GLU A 136 1.09 -5.14 0.97
N TRP A 137 0.85 -5.17 -0.35
CA TRP A 137 -0.42 -4.75 -0.88
C TRP A 137 -1.00 -5.81 -1.81
N GLY A 138 -2.31 -5.79 -1.97
CA GLY A 138 -3.01 -6.73 -2.82
C GLY A 138 -4.50 -6.55 -2.80
N ASN A 139 -5.19 -7.54 -3.38
CA ASN A 139 -6.63 -7.59 -3.44
C ASN A 139 -7.14 -8.73 -2.56
N PHE A 140 -8.42 -8.75 -2.31
CA PHE A 140 -9.12 -9.91 -1.77
C PHE A 140 -10.49 -10.06 -2.42
N THR A 141 -10.94 -11.30 -2.50
CA THR A 141 -12.31 -11.66 -2.85
C THR A 141 -12.88 -12.55 -1.76
N GLY A 142 -14.19 -12.62 -1.69
CA GLY A 142 -14.85 -13.50 -0.74
C GLY A 142 -16.34 -13.55 -0.96
N SER A 143 -17.00 -14.38 -0.20
CA SER A 143 -18.46 -14.48 -0.18
C SER A 143 -18.95 -14.67 1.25
N TYR A 144 -20.14 -14.16 1.51
CA TYR A 144 -20.75 -14.23 2.83
C TYR A 144 -22.28 -14.22 2.75
N VAL A 145 -22.92 -14.65 3.81
CA VAL A 145 -24.36 -14.43 4.06
C VAL A 145 -24.53 -13.53 5.29
N GLU A 146 -25.48 -12.63 5.27
CA GLU A 146 -25.72 -11.69 6.40
C GLU A 146 -26.58 -12.29 7.49
N SER A 147 -27.41 -13.26 7.14
CA SER A 147 -28.33 -13.95 8.06
C SER A 147 -28.50 -15.41 7.64
N ALA A 148 -28.96 -16.26 8.54
CA ALA A 148 -29.25 -17.66 8.24
C ALA A 148 -30.29 -17.76 7.12
N GLY A 149 -29.98 -18.50 6.05
CA GLY A 149 -30.82 -18.64 4.87
C GLY A 149 -30.84 -17.41 3.92
N GLY A 150 -30.03 -16.38 4.20
CA GLY A 150 -29.93 -15.20 3.36
C GLY A 150 -29.16 -15.47 2.06
N GLU A 151 -29.30 -14.53 1.11
CA GLU A 151 -28.57 -14.58 -0.15
C GLU A 151 -27.06 -14.51 0.03
N VAL A 152 -26.34 -15.22 -0.84
CA VAL A 152 -24.88 -15.18 -0.90
C VAL A 152 -24.45 -13.87 -1.54
N LYS A 153 -23.73 -13.06 -0.78
CA LYS A 153 -23.15 -11.79 -1.26
C LYS A 153 -21.68 -11.98 -1.58
N GLN A 154 -21.25 -11.38 -2.69
CA GLN A 154 -19.85 -11.33 -3.08
C GLN A 154 -19.20 -10.07 -2.54
N ILE A 155 -17.95 -10.19 -2.13
CA ILE A 155 -17.12 -9.07 -1.69
C ILE A 155 -15.78 -9.12 -2.42
N ARG A 156 -15.28 -7.96 -2.77
CA ARG A 156 -13.92 -7.76 -3.28
C ARG A 156 -13.36 -6.48 -2.71
N GLY A 157 -12.05 -6.37 -2.66
CA GLY A 157 -11.44 -5.14 -2.14
C GLY A 157 -9.94 -5.10 -2.30
N ASN A 158 -9.37 -3.98 -1.85
CA ASN A 158 -7.94 -3.78 -1.73
C ASN A 158 -7.49 -3.91 -0.28
N ARG A 159 -6.22 -4.24 -0.10
CA ARG A 159 -5.58 -4.27 1.20
C ARG A 159 -4.16 -3.70 1.14
N LEU A 160 -3.77 -2.96 2.17
CA LEU A 160 -2.41 -2.52 2.43
C LEU A 160 -2.06 -2.91 3.86
N MET A 161 -1.00 -3.69 4.02
CA MET A 161 -0.59 -4.23 5.30
C MET A 161 0.89 -3.95 5.54
N VAL A 162 1.23 -3.50 6.74
CA VAL A 162 2.60 -3.42 7.22
C VAL A 162 2.77 -4.48 8.29
N LEU A 163 3.74 -5.34 8.09
CA LEU A 163 4.02 -6.49 8.93
C LEU A 163 5.30 -6.24 9.73
N LYS A 164 5.32 -6.76 10.95
CA LYS A 164 6.46 -6.70 11.86
C LYS A 164 6.88 -8.11 12.26
N ARG A 165 8.19 -8.38 12.21
CA ARG A 165 8.77 -9.59 12.76
C ARG A 165 9.01 -9.39 14.26
N LEU A 166 8.52 -10.30 15.07
CA LEU A 166 8.70 -10.30 16.51
C LEU A 166 10.05 -10.96 16.89
N ARG A 167 10.43 -10.84 18.16
CA ARG A 167 11.69 -11.41 18.67
C ARG A 167 11.76 -12.94 18.59
N ASP A 168 10.62 -13.61 18.63
CA ASP A 168 10.48 -15.05 18.46
C ASP A 168 10.51 -15.52 16.99
N GLY A 169 10.70 -14.59 16.05
CA GLY A 169 10.71 -14.83 14.62
C GLY A 169 9.35 -14.88 13.97
N SER A 170 8.25 -14.82 14.74
CA SER A 170 6.90 -14.77 14.17
C SER A 170 6.60 -13.41 13.52
N TRP A 171 5.70 -13.41 12.54
CA TRP A 171 5.24 -12.21 11.87
C TRP A 171 3.82 -11.84 12.32
N LYS A 172 3.55 -10.54 12.46
CA LYS A 172 2.24 -9.99 12.85
C LYS A 172 1.92 -8.76 12.02
N TYR A 173 0.64 -8.47 11.85
CA TYR A 173 0.17 -7.20 11.30
C TYR A 173 0.41 -6.07 12.30
N PHE A 174 1.11 -5.03 11.86
CA PHE A 174 1.39 -3.83 12.64
C PHE A 174 0.47 -2.68 12.28
N ARG A 175 0.28 -2.44 10.97
CA ARG A 175 -0.69 -1.50 10.43
C ARG A 175 -1.43 -2.18 9.31
N GLY A 176 -2.72 -2.00 9.26
CA GLY A 176 -3.51 -2.60 8.20
C GLY A 176 -4.71 -1.75 7.80
N MET A 177 -4.95 -1.69 6.50
CA MET A 177 -6.15 -1.11 5.92
C MET A 177 -6.73 -2.08 4.92
N ARG A 178 -8.04 -2.30 5.01
CA ARG A 178 -8.81 -3.08 4.04
C ARG A 178 -10.02 -2.26 3.63
N ALA A 179 -10.24 -2.13 2.34
CA ALA A 179 -11.42 -1.50 1.77
C ALA A 179 -12.11 -2.50 0.87
N SER A 180 -13.34 -2.86 1.21
CA SER A 180 -14.20 -3.63 0.32
C SER A 180 -14.90 -2.70 -0.64
N PHE A 181 -15.01 -3.12 -1.89
CA PHE A 181 -15.85 -2.49 -2.88
C PHE A 181 -17.23 -3.09 -2.76
N ALA A 182 -18.20 -2.28 -2.33
CA ALA A 182 -19.59 -2.68 -2.40
C ALA A 182 -19.98 -2.77 -3.88
N ALA A 183 -20.65 -3.84 -4.25
CA ALA A 183 -21.27 -3.97 -5.57
C ALA A 183 -22.50 -3.05 -5.75
N VAL A 184 -22.55 -1.91 -5.07
CA VAL A 184 -23.70 -0.98 -5.13
C VAL A 184 -23.20 0.44 -5.34
N ALA A 185 -23.63 1.00 -6.45
CA ALA A 185 -23.51 2.42 -6.75
C ALA A 185 -24.17 3.29 -5.65
N GLY A 186 -23.47 4.31 -5.17
CA GLY A 186 -24.12 5.52 -4.72
C GLY A 186 -24.05 5.91 -3.25
N GLN A 187 -23.39 5.17 -2.35
CA GLN A 187 -23.17 5.68 -0.99
C GLN A 187 -21.68 5.63 -0.63
N VAL A 188 -21.04 6.79 -0.68
CA VAL A 188 -19.78 7.01 0.01
C VAL A 188 -20.09 6.99 1.51
N PRO A 189 -19.59 6.02 2.29
CA PRO A 189 -19.78 6.03 3.73
C PRO A 189 -19.22 7.32 4.30
N GLN A 190 -20.02 8.08 5.02
CA GLN A 190 -19.54 9.25 5.72
C GLN A 190 -18.64 8.77 6.87
N ALA A 191 -17.34 9.07 6.81
CA ALA A 191 -16.43 8.73 7.88
C ALA A 191 -16.93 9.35 9.19
N PRO A 192 -16.89 8.62 10.31
CA PRO A 192 -17.27 9.15 11.62
C PRO A 192 -16.40 10.34 11.98
N SER A 193 -16.92 11.22 12.83
CA SER A 193 -16.13 12.31 13.41
C SER A 193 -14.88 11.71 14.07
N ALA A 194 -13.72 12.35 13.89
CA ALA A 194 -12.51 11.89 14.55
C ALA A 194 -12.77 11.74 16.06
N PRO A 195 -12.47 10.58 16.67
CA PRO A 195 -12.65 10.42 18.09
C PRO A 195 -11.78 11.44 18.82
N THR A 196 -12.32 12.06 19.88
CA THR A 196 -11.53 12.88 20.79
C THR A 196 -10.59 11.95 21.54
N ARG A 197 -9.30 12.06 21.31
CA ARG A 197 -8.28 11.25 21.97
C ARG A 197 -8.03 11.73 23.39
N SER A 198 -7.72 10.78 24.28
CA SER A 198 -7.20 11.12 25.61
C SER A 198 -5.73 11.60 25.51
N ASP A 199 -5.30 12.45 26.43
CA ASP A 199 -3.91 12.93 26.52
C ASP A 199 -2.91 11.77 26.69
N ALA A 200 -3.30 10.67 27.36
CA ALA A 200 -2.49 9.49 27.56
C ALA A 200 -2.21 8.73 26.23
N GLU A 201 -3.19 8.61 25.34
CA GLU A 201 -3.01 8.00 24.01
C GLU A 201 -2.11 8.88 23.14
N SER A 202 -2.25 10.19 23.25
CA SER A 202 -1.39 11.15 22.55
C SER A 202 0.07 11.09 23.04
N GLN A 203 0.29 10.87 24.34
CA GLN A 203 1.63 10.73 24.94
C GLN A 203 2.29 9.38 24.56
N ALA A 204 1.53 8.29 24.50
CA ALA A 204 2.04 6.99 24.04
C ALA A 204 2.51 7.05 22.58
N ASP A 205 1.79 7.76 21.72
CA ASP A 205 2.17 7.99 20.34
C ASP A 205 3.43 8.87 20.22
N LEU A 206 3.56 9.91 21.04
CA LEU A 206 4.75 10.76 21.11
C LEU A 206 5.98 9.97 21.61
N ALA A 207 5.79 8.96 22.46
CA ALA A 207 6.87 8.08 22.91
C ALA A 207 7.37 7.14 21.80
N ALA A 208 6.49 6.70 20.91
CA ALA A 208 6.86 5.91 19.73
C ALA A 208 7.62 6.75 18.67
N ILE A 209 7.47 8.08 18.69
CA ILE A 209 8.16 9.04 17.81
C ILE A 209 9.61 9.33 18.28
N LYS A 210 10.09 8.72 19.35
CA LYS A 210 11.41 9.02 19.96
C LYS A 210 12.62 8.88 19.05
N GLU A 211 12.47 8.23 17.89
CA GLU A 211 13.58 7.97 16.98
C GLU A 211 13.67 8.94 15.78
N LEU A 212 12.66 9.82 15.59
CA LEU A 212 12.73 10.85 14.54
C LEU A 212 13.71 11.97 14.93
N THR A 213 14.79 12.11 14.16
CA THR A 213 15.66 13.27 14.30
C THR A 213 14.89 14.55 13.96
N GLN A 214 15.34 15.71 14.46
CA GLN A 214 14.72 17.00 14.09
C GLN A 214 14.76 17.23 12.57
N LYS A 215 15.82 16.76 11.90
CA LYS A 215 15.95 16.81 10.45
C LYS A 215 14.87 15.98 9.76
N ASP A 216 14.59 14.78 10.25
CA ASP A 216 13.54 13.91 9.69
C ASP A 216 12.15 14.52 9.88
N LYS A 217 11.87 15.07 11.06
CA LYS A 217 10.61 15.79 11.34
C LYS A 217 10.38 16.95 10.37
N ALA A 218 11.39 17.78 10.17
CA ALA A 218 11.32 18.91 9.24
C ALA A 218 11.13 18.44 7.79
N ALA A 219 11.81 17.37 7.39
CA ALA A 219 11.66 16.80 6.05
C ALA A 219 10.26 16.20 5.81
N LEU A 220 9.70 15.52 6.80
CA LEU A 220 8.33 14.99 6.72
C LEU A 220 7.29 16.10 6.71
N GLU A 221 7.47 17.12 7.53
CA GLU A 221 6.59 18.30 7.51
C GLU A 221 6.57 18.94 6.13
N LYS A 222 7.74 19.09 5.48
CA LYS A 222 7.81 19.59 4.11
C LYS A 222 7.00 18.73 3.14
N VAL A 223 7.08 17.41 3.24
CA VAL A 223 6.28 16.48 2.40
C VAL A 223 4.78 16.71 2.63
N TYR A 224 4.36 16.85 3.88
CA TYR A 224 2.96 17.09 4.22
C TYR A 224 2.46 18.43 3.69
N GLN A 225 3.24 19.47 3.80
CA GLN A 225 2.87 20.80 3.28
C GLN A 225 2.82 20.81 1.74
N GLN A 226 3.72 20.08 1.07
CA GLN A 226 3.68 19.89 -0.37
C GLN A 226 2.43 19.14 -0.82
N ASP A 227 2.06 18.06 -0.13
CA ASP A 227 0.82 17.30 -0.39
C ASP A 227 -0.43 18.19 -0.26
N ILE A 228 -0.50 19.00 0.80
CA ILE A 228 -1.62 19.94 1.01
C ILE A 228 -1.69 20.95 -0.13
N THR A 229 -0.58 21.59 -0.45
CA THR A 229 -0.50 22.63 -1.49
C THR A 229 -0.88 22.06 -2.86
N ALA A 230 -0.32 20.92 -3.24
CA ALA A 230 -0.57 20.26 -4.50
C ALA A 230 -2.04 19.79 -4.62
N THR A 231 -2.62 19.27 -3.53
CA THR A 231 -4.03 18.86 -3.46
C THR A 231 -4.97 20.06 -3.63
N LEU A 232 -4.71 21.18 -2.97
CA LEU A 232 -5.52 22.39 -3.09
C LEU A 232 -5.43 23.00 -4.49
N ALA A 233 -4.25 22.97 -5.11
CA ALA A 233 -4.04 23.45 -6.48
C ALA A 233 -4.57 22.48 -7.52
N LEU A 234 -4.82 21.22 -7.15
CA LEU A 234 -5.14 20.11 -8.08
C LEU A 234 -4.10 20.02 -9.23
N ASP A 235 -2.82 20.22 -8.89
CA ASP A 235 -1.71 20.21 -9.84
C ASP A 235 -1.21 18.76 -10.03
N PRO A 236 -1.44 18.12 -11.19
CA PRO A 236 -1.07 16.72 -11.42
C PRO A 236 0.43 16.48 -11.34
N VAL A 237 1.26 17.47 -11.71
CA VAL A 237 2.72 17.36 -11.65
C VAL A 237 3.17 17.38 -10.20
N ALA A 238 2.78 18.40 -9.46
CA ALA A 238 3.14 18.55 -8.04
C ALA A 238 2.62 17.37 -7.20
N LEU A 239 1.39 16.89 -7.45
CA LEU A 239 0.82 15.72 -6.79
C LEU A 239 1.65 14.46 -7.04
N THR A 240 2.18 14.26 -8.25
CA THR A 240 2.97 13.06 -8.58
C THR A 240 4.43 13.17 -8.18
N ASP A 241 4.99 14.36 -8.05
CA ASP A 241 6.39 14.54 -7.63
C ASP A 241 6.67 14.05 -6.20
N GLY A 242 5.64 14.00 -5.37
CA GLY A 242 5.71 13.42 -4.02
C GLY A 242 5.80 11.88 -3.97
N TRP A 243 5.79 11.16 -5.12
CA TRP A 243 5.73 9.70 -5.17
C TRP A 243 7.01 9.09 -5.73
N THR A 244 7.29 7.82 -5.35
CA THR A 244 8.35 7.02 -5.96
C THR A 244 7.92 6.55 -7.35
N GLU A 245 8.89 6.16 -8.21
CA GLU A 245 8.57 5.67 -9.56
C GLU A 245 7.73 4.39 -9.54
N ASP A 246 7.95 3.53 -8.53
CA ASP A 246 7.26 2.27 -8.30
C ASP A 246 6.10 2.39 -7.30
N ALA A 247 5.60 3.60 -7.07
CA ALA A 247 4.54 3.86 -6.11
C ALA A 247 3.23 3.14 -6.43
N VAL A 248 2.43 2.86 -5.40
CA VAL A 248 1.07 2.33 -5.56
C VAL A 248 0.10 3.12 -4.71
N ARG A 249 -0.96 3.58 -5.34
CA ARG A 249 -2.12 4.19 -4.68
C ARG A 249 -3.32 3.26 -4.78
N LEU A 250 -3.95 3.03 -3.63
CA LEU A 250 -5.16 2.25 -3.50
C LEU A 250 -6.31 3.18 -3.07
N GLY A 251 -7.22 3.45 -3.98
CA GLY A 251 -8.43 4.22 -3.70
C GLY A 251 -9.63 3.32 -3.42
N PRO A 252 -10.73 3.88 -2.88
CA PRO A 252 -11.99 3.18 -2.77
C PRO A 252 -12.61 2.97 -4.16
N ASP A 253 -13.20 1.80 -4.38
CA ASP A 253 -13.97 1.43 -5.58
C ASP A 253 -13.22 1.57 -6.92
N GLN A 254 -11.88 1.60 -6.89
CA GLN A 254 -11.05 1.78 -8.08
C GLN A 254 -9.93 0.73 -8.15
N PRO A 255 -9.48 0.39 -9.36
CA PRO A 255 -8.24 -0.37 -9.53
C PRO A 255 -7.06 0.38 -8.89
N ALA A 256 -6.03 -0.38 -8.48
CA ALA A 256 -4.80 0.21 -8.01
C ALA A 256 -4.10 1.03 -9.11
N GLU A 257 -3.69 2.24 -8.82
CA GLU A 257 -2.77 3.00 -9.67
C GLU A 257 -1.34 2.55 -9.33
N VAL A 258 -0.71 1.85 -10.28
CA VAL A 258 0.62 1.27 -10.11
C VAL A 258 1.64 2.03 -10.96
N GLY A 259 2.63 2.61 -10.31
CA GLY A 259 3.66 3.45 -10.90
C GLY A 259 3.26 4.91 -11.04
N LYS A 260 4.27 5.77 -11.05
CA LYS A 260 4.12 7.24 -11.08
C LYS A 260 3.33 7.74 -12.30
N GLU A 261 3.48 7.08 -13.44
CA GLU A 261 2.75 7.45 -14.67
C GLU A 261 1.23 7.20 -14.53
N ALA A 262 0.83 6.06 -13.94
CA ALA A 262 -0.59 5.78 -13.70
C ALA A 262 -1.20 6.79 -12.73
N LEU A 263 -0.45 7.17 -11.70
CA LEU A 263 -0.82 8.21 -10.76
C LEU A 263 -1.00 9.57 -11.44
N ARG A 264 -0.08 9.94 -12.34
CA ARG A 264 -0.18 11.17 -13.11
C ARG A 264 -1.44 11.21 -13.97
N LYS A 265 -1.70 10.16 -14.73
CA LYS A 265 -2.95 10.04 -15.52
C LYS A 265 -4.20 10.16 -14.67
N TYR A 266 -4.21 9.57 -13.48
CA TYR A 266 -5.32 9.70 -12.55
C TYR A 266 -5.56 11.17 -12.15
N TYR A 267 -4.51 11.90 -11.74
CA TYR A 267 -4.64 13.30 -11.32
C TYR A 267 -4.93 14.24 -12.50
N GLU A 268 -4.37 13.99 -13.68
CA GLU A 268 -4.71 14.70 -14.93
C GLU A 268 -6.20 14.51 -15.26
N GLY A 269 -6.72 13.28 -15.11
CA GLY A 269 -8.13 12.99 -15.28
C GLY A 269 -9.03 13.77 -14.32
N LEU A 270 -8.64 13.90 -13.05
CA LEU A 270 -9.37 14.73 -12.08
C LEU A 270 -9.32 16.22 -12.43
N ALA A 271 -8.14 16.73 -12.78
CA ALA A 271 -7.95 18.13 -13.16
C ALA A 271 -8.68 18.52 -14.46
N ALA A 272 -8.90 17.54 -15.35
CA ALA A 272 -9.63 17.74 -16.60
C ALA A 272 -11.17 17.79 -16.44
N ILE A 273 -11.71 17.43 -15.28
CA ILE A 273 -13.17 17.49 -15.04
C ILE A 273 -13.61 18.97 -14.99
N PRO A 274 -14.49 19.42 -15.90
CA PRO A 274 -14.91 20.82 -15.95
C PRO A 274 -15.53 21.29 -14.63
N GLY A 275 -14.90 22.30 -14.00
CA GLY A 275 -15.37 22.89 -12.74
C GLY A 275 -15.08 22.05 -11.49
N PHE A 276 -14.36 20.94 -11.59
CA PHE A 276 -13.86 20.26 -10.41
C PHE A 276 -12.86 21.15 -9.66
N LYS A 277 -13.08 21.34 -8.39
CA LYS A 277 -12.24 22.21 -7.56
C LYS A 277 -12.17 21.68 -6.14
N VAL A 278 -10.97 21.61 -5.58
CA VAL A 278 -10.74 21.39 -4.16
C VAL A 278 -10.83 22.74 -3.45
N LEU A 279 -11.70 22.85 -2.45
CA LEU A 279 -11.94 24.07 -1.68
C LEU A 279 -11.14 24.08 -0.38
N SER A 280 -11.01 22.93 0.25
CA SER A 280 -10.18 22.74 1.45
C SER A 280 -9.70 21.30 1.55
N TYR A 281 -8.51 21.11 2.10
CA TYR A 281 -7.95 19.81 2.44
C TYR A 281 -7.23 19.93 3.78
N VAL A 282 -7.71 19.19 4.77
CA VAL A 282 -7.21 19.24 6.15
C VAL A 282 -6.86 17.81 6.59
N PRO A 283 -5.61 17.37 6.40
CA PRO A 283 -5.12 16.14 6.98
C PRO A 283 -4.81 16.33 8.46
N THR A 284 -5.09 15.30 9.26
CA THR A 284 -4.76 15.28 10.69
C THR A 284 -3.89 14.06 10.94
N ASN A 285 -2.61 14.28 11.23
CA ASN A 285 -1.68 13.20 11.52
C ASN A 285 -1.97 12.60 12.90
N HIS A 286 -2.08 11.28 12.95
CA HIS A 286 -2.32 10.56 14.19
C HIS A 286 -1.12 9.78 14.67
N LEU A 287 -0.49 8.99 13.82
CA LEU A 287 0.64 8.17 14.23
C LEU A 287 1.60 7.97 13.07
N THR A 288 2.86 8.24 13.35
CA THR A 288 3.97 8.00 12.41
C THR A 288 5.03 7.18 13.11
N THR A 289 5.42 6.05 12.51
CA THR A 289 6.48 5.17 13.00
C THR A 289 7.64 5.22 12.00
N MET A 290 8.83 5.54 12.49
CA MET A 290 10.06 5.47 11.70
C MET A 290 10.56 4.03 11.69
N LEU A 291 10.88 3.55 10.50
CA LEU A 291 11.67 2.35 10.24
C LEU A 291 12.93 2.80 9.50
N ASP A 292 14.00 2.01 9.53
CA ASP A 292 15.25 2.39 8.86
C ASP A 292 15.00 2.73 7.37
N GLY A 293 15.15 4.02 7.03
CA GLY A 293 14.87 4.55 5.70
C GLY A 293 13.39 4.55 5.25
N TRP A 294 12.44 4.26 6.16
CA TRP A 294 11.02 4.22 5.87
C TRP A 294 10.19 4.89 6.96
N VAL A 295 9.03 5.37 6.58
CA VAL A 295 8.03 5.92 7.50
C VAL A 295 6.70 5.24 7.22
N VAL A 296 6.08 4.73 8.26
CA VAL A 296 4.71 4.23 8.22
C VAL A 296 3.83 5.13 9.06
N GLY A 297 2.78 5.65 8.48
CA GLY A 297 1.86 6.52 9.19
C GLY A 297 0.42 6.34 8.74
N TRP A 298 -0.49 6.82 9.55
CA TRP A 298 -1.89 6.92 9.20
C TRP A 298 -2.46 8.25 9.67
N ARG A 299 -3.53 8.70 9.00
CA ARG A 299 -4.18 9.98 9.33
C ARG A 299 -5.65 9.97 8.94
N TYR A 300 -6.44 10.82 9.58
CA TYR A 300 -7.72 11.27 9.03
C TYR A 300 -7.50 12.44 8.08
N PHE A 301 -8.45 12.65 7.19
CA PHE A 301 -8.53 13.87 6.40
C PHE A 301 -9.97 14.32 6.25
N SER A 302 -10.15 15.63 6.05
CA SER A 302 -11.37 16.22 5.56
C SER A 302 -11.08 17.00 4.29
N LEU A 303 -11.93 16.85 3.30
CA LEU A 303 -11.82 17.47 1.99
C LEU A 303 -13.18 18.13 1.66
N SER A 304 -13.16 19.39 1.26
CA SER A 304 -14.32 20.06 0.65
C SER A 304 -14.03 20.30 -0.82
N TYR A 305 -14.96 19.98 -1.69
CA TYR A 305 -14.76 20.08 -3.14
C TYR A 305 -16.05 20.35 -3.89
N VAL A 306 -15.93 20.90 -5.09
CA VAL A 306 -16.97 20.99 -6.09
C VAL A 306 -16.70 19.96 -7.17
N ALA A 307 -17.67 19.11 -7.51
CA ALA A 307 -17.47 17.99 -8.44
C ALA A 307 -17.60 18.38 -9.91
N SER A 308 -18.26 19.51 -10.21
CA SER A 308 -18.49 20.00 -11.58
C SER A 308 -18.85 21.48 -11.57
N ALA A 309 -18.76 22.14 -12.72
CA ALA A 309 -19.14 23.54 -12.87
C ALA A 309 -20.58 23.79 -12.38
N GLY A 310 -20.77 24.82 -11.55
CA GLY A 310 -22.07 25.16 -10.95
C GLY A 310 -22.57 24.19 -9.87
N GLY A 311 -21.80 23.15 -9.55
CA GLY A 311 -22.15 22.19 -8.50
C GLY A 311 -22.05 22.77 -7.09
N LYS A 312 -22.78 22.18 -6.15
CA LYS A 312 -22.67 22.52 -4.72
C LYS A 312 -21.39 21.92 -4.13
N ALA A 313 -20.85 22.60 -3.12
CA ALA A 313 -19.74 22.07 -2.33
C ALA A 313 -20.14 20.76 -1.65
N LYS A 314 -19.30 19.75 -1.77
CA LYS A 314 -19.43 18.45 -1.11
C LYS A 314 -18.30 18.30 -0.08
N GLN A 315 -18.55 17.49 0.94
CA GLN A 315 -17.54 17.14 1.91
C GLN A 315 -17.24 15.64 1.84
N LEU A 316 -15.96 15.31 1.93
CA LEU A 316 -15.46 13.96 2.06
C LEU A 316 -14.58 13.90 3.32
N ARG A 317 -14.76 12.87 4.11
CA ARG A 317 -13.88 12.54 5.24
C ARG A 317 -13.40 11.11 5.05
N GLY A 318 -12.16 10.88 5.39
CA GLY A 318 -11.59 9.57 5.20
C GLY A 318 -10.37 9.32 6.07
N GLN A 319 -9.79 8.15 5.86
CA GLN A 319 -8.56 7.69 6.51
C GLN A 319 -7.55 7.33 5.43
N VAL A 320 -6.28 7.54 5.74
CA VAL A 320 -5.16 7.16 4.86
C VAL A 320 -4.12 6.40 5.68
N LEU A 321 -3.75 5.22 5.19
CA LEU A 321 -2.52 4.52 5.58
C LEU A 321 -1.47 4.80 4.52
N PHE A 322 -0.29 5.25 4.93
CA PHE A 322 0.79 5.59 4.01
C PHE A 322 2.13 5.01 4.47
N VAL A 323 2.94 4.67 3.49
CA VAL A 323 4.33 4.27 3.64
C VAL A 323 5.16 5.21 2.79
N LEU A 324 6.09 5.93 3.41
CA LEU A 324 7.06 6.78 2.72
C LEU A 324 8.42 6.10 2.70
N LYS A 325 9.16 6.31 1.64
CA LYS A 325 10.53 5.83 1.42
C LYS A 325 11.49 7.01 1.39
N ARG A 326 12.61 6.89 2.08
CA ARG A 326 13.73 7.83 1.97
C ARG A 326 14.52 7.53 0.72
N LEU A 327 14.74 8.55 -0.09
CA LEU A 327 15.58 8.44 -1.27
C LEU A 327 17.05 8.72 -0.93
N PRO A 328 18.01 8.36 -1.83
CA PRO A 328 19.44 8.61 -1.60
C PRO A 328 19.81 10.07 -1.40
N ASP A 329 19.02 11.02 -1.96
CA ASP A 329 19.18 12.45 -1.76
C ASP A 329 18.66 12.95 -0.39
N GLY A 330 18.15 12.03 0.43
CA GLY A 330 17.56 12.30 1.75
C GLY A 330 16.11 12.79 1.72
N SER A 331 15.51 12.96 0.55
CA SER A 331 14.09 13.32 0.43
C SER A 331 13.18 12.12 0.72
N TRP A 332 11.95 12.41 1.14
CA TRP A 332 10.92 11.41 1.38
C TRP A 332 9.90 11.40 0.26
N ARG A 333 9.47 10.21 -0.17
CA ARG A 333 8.45 10.03 -1.20
C ARG A 333 7.42 8.99 -0.78
N ALA A 334 6.17 9.19 -1.19
CA ALA A 334 5.12 8.20 -1.01
C ALA A 334 5.41 6.96 -1.83
N PHE A 335 5.40 5.80 -1.17
CA PHE A 335 5.70 4.51 -1.77
C PHE A 335 4.44 3.66 -1.92
N ARG A 336 3.68 3.51 -0.84
CA ARG A 336 2.38 2.82 -0.84
C ARG A 336 1.40 3.67 -0.03
N VAL A 337 0.25 3.93 -0.61
CA VAL A 337 -0.78 4.72 0.06
C VAL A 337 -2.13 4.07 -0.22
N MET A 338 -2.92 3.92 0.81
CA MET A 338 -4.30 3.48 0.72
C MET A 338 -5.19 4.48 1.45
N GLY A 339 -6.21 5.00 0.75
CA GLY A 339 -7.21 5.90 1.29
C GLY A 339 -8.62 5.28 1.25
N VAL A 340 -9.43 5.56 2.26
CA VAL A 340 -10.84 5.12 2.34
C VAL A 340 -11.72 6.23 2.89
#